data_c1b486f4e7448c24ae10ba5aef985be9
#
_entry.id   c1b486f4e7448c24ae10ba5aef985be9
#
_cell.length_a   1.000
_cell.length_b   1.000
_cell.length_c   1.000
_cell.angle_alpha   90.00
_cell.angle_beta   90.00
_cell.angle_gamma   90.00
#
_symmetry.space_group_name_H-M   'P 1'
#
loop_
_entity.id
_entity.type
_entity.pdbx_description
1 polymer ?
#
loop_
_entity_poly.entity_id
_entity_poly.type
_entity_poly.pdbx_seq_one_letter_code
_entity_poly.pdbx_strand_id
1 'polypeptide(L)'
;MPPSQANVPLPPGYQLEEYRIERQLSLGGFSIVYLAFDKDGTPVAIKEYLPNSLALRSEGDALPSIAEENVATFRYGMKCFFEEGRALAKISHPNVVQVLNFFRANETVYMVMQYERGRTLQEHIQKHKGEIRESFIRTVFARLLNGLREVHTHK
;
A
#
# COMPACT_ATOMS: atom_id res chain seq x y z
N MET A 1 -8.35 0.82 -27.13
CA MET A 1 -7.15 0.84 -26.28
C MET A 1 -6.80 -0.59 -25.93
N PRO A 2 -5.56 -1.01 -26.08
CA PRO A 2 -5.15 -2.29 -25.54
C PRO A 2 -5.38 -2.26 -24.03
N PRO A 3 -5.82 -3.36 -23.40
CA PRO A 3 -5.93 -3.40 -21.95
C PRO A 3 -4.58 -3.05 -21.35
N SER A 4 -4.57 -2.12 -20.38
CA SER A 4 -3.33 -1.80 -19.67
C SER A 4 -2.83 -3.08 -19.03
N GLN A 5 -1.65 -3.53 -19.46
CA GLN A 5 -1.04 -4.73 -18.94
C GLN A 5 -0.78 -4.51 -17.45
N ALA A 6 -1.38 -5.35 -16.61
CA ALA A 6 -1.18 -5.26 -15.17
C ALA A 6 0.25 -5.69 -14.82
N ASN A 7 0.87 -4.99 -13.87
CA ASN A 7 2.17 -5.36 -13.35
C ASN A 7 2.11 -6.71 -12.62
N VAL A 8 3.13 -7.54 -12.82
CA VAL A 8 3.25 -8.81 -12.11
C VAL A 8 3.76 -8.55 -10.68
N PRO A 9 3.07 -9.04 -9.64
CA PRO A 9 3.53 -8.94 -8.26
C PRO A 9 4.83 -9.70 -8.03
N LEU A 10 5.58 -9.30 -7.00
CA LEU A 10 6.68 -10.14 -6.49
C LEU A 10 6.11 -11.48 -6.01
N PRO A 11 6.79 -12.60 -6.32
CA PRO A 11 6.26 -13.93 -6.02
C PRO A 11 6.27 -14.24 -4.52
N PRO A 12 5.38 -15.15 -4.05
CA PRO A 12 5.48 -15.69 -2.70
C PRO A 12 6.86 -16.26 -2.40
N GLY A 13 7.37 -15.97 -1.21
CA GLY A 13 8.71 -16.38 -0.78
C GLY A 13 9.83 -15.43 -1.21
N TYR A 14 9.55 -14.41 -2.02
CA TYR A 14 10.55 -13.42 -2.42
C TYR A 14 11.10 -12.69 -1.19
N GLN A 15 12.42 -12.63 -1.08
CA GLN A 15 13.10 -11.91 -0.01
C GLN A 15 13.31 -10.44 -0.42
N LEU A 16 12.53 -9.56 0.17
CA LEU A 16 12.58 -8.11 -0.04
C LEU A 16 13.23 -7.46 1.18
N GLU A 17 14.54 -7.17 1.11
CA GLU A 17 15.34 -6.75 2.26
C GLU A 17 15.17 -7.74 3.44
N GLU A 18 14.75 -7.27 4.61
CA GLU A 18 14.49 -8.11 5.78
C GLU A 18 13.11 -8.78 5.78
N TYR A 19 12.29 -8.50 4.76
CA TYR A 19 10.90 -8.98 4.67
C TYR A 19 10.77 -10.12 3.65
N ARG A 20 9.94 -11.11 3.99
CA ARG A 20 9.59 -12.20 3.09
C ARG A 20 8.16 -12.02 2.62
N ILE A 21 7.97 -11.92 1.32
CA ILE A 21 6.64 -11.79 0.70
C ILE A 21 5.86 -13.10 0.89
N GLU A 22 4.65 -12.98 1.41
CA GLU A 22 3.72 -14.11 1.56
C GLU A 22 2.73 -14.18 0.41
N ARG A 23 2.03 -13.09 0.16
CA ARG A 23 1.06 -12.98 -0.93
C ARG A 23 0.70 -11.53 -1.22
N GLN A 24 0.10 -11.32 -2.39
CA GLN A 24 -0.53 -10.06 -2.75
C GLN A 24 -1.83 -9.86 -1.94
N LEU A 25 -2.02 -8.65 -1.42
CA LEU A 25 -3.27 -8.22 -0.78
C LEU A 25 -4.14 -7.41 -1.74
N SER A 26 -3.53 -6.50 -2.52
CA SER A 26 -4.23 -5.72 -3.53
C SER A 26 -3.32 -5.37 -4.70
N LEU A 27 -3.93 -5.19 -5.87
CA LEU A 27 -3.28 -4.74 -7.09
C LEU A 27 -4.03 -3.53 -7.63
N GLY A 28 -3.43 -2.36 -7.54
CA GLY A 28 -3.97 -1.10 -8.04
C GLY A 28 -3.23 -0.59 -9.25
N GLY A 29 -3.70 0.52 -9.82
CA GLY A 29 -3.05 1.18 -10.96
C GLY A 29 -1.73 1.88 -10.61
N PHE A 30 -1.50 2.21 -9.35
CA PHE A 30 -0.31 2.93 -8.88
C PHE A 30 0.59 2.12 -7.96
N SER A 31 0.06 1.09 -7.33
CA SER A 31 0.77 0.34 -6.30
C SER A 31 0.27 -1.09 -6.18
N ILE A 32 1.13 -1.92 -5.62
CA ILE A 32 0.80 -3.28 -5.21
C ILE A 32 1.00 -3.36 -3.69
N VAL A 33 0.06 -3.96 -2.97
CA VAL A 33 0.18 -4.19 -1.54
C VAL A 33 0.33 -5.68 -1.28
N TYR A 34 1.34 -6.02 -0.45
CA TYR A 34 1.68 -7.38 -0.08
C TYR A 34 1.46 -7.62 1.41
N LEU A 35 1.06 -8.84 1.76
CA LEU A 35 1.33 -9.40 3.07
C LEU A 35 2.75 -9.95 3.07
N ALA A 36 3.52 -9.56 4.06
CA ALA A 36 4.88 -10.05 4.27
C ALA A 36 5.15 -10.31 5.75
N PHE A 37 6.24 -11.00 6.03
CA PHE A 37 6.71 -11.23 7.39
C PHE A 37 8.10 -10.61 7.56
N ASP A 38 8.31 -9.95 8.69
CA ASP A 38 9.63 -9.45 9.06
C ASP A 38 10.55 -10.59 9.56
N LYS A 39 11.77 -10.25 9.95
CA LYS A 39 12.75 -11.21 10.46
C LYS A 39 12.30 -11.98 11.71
N ASP A 40 11.39 -11.42 12.49
CA ASP A 40 10.84 -12.02 13.70
C ASP A 40 9.53 -12.79 13.45
N GLY A 41 9.10 -12.88 12.18
CA GLY A 41 7.86 -13.53 11.80
C GLY A 41 6.60 -12.69 12.05
N THR A 42 6.75 -11.39 12.31
CA THR A 42 5.62 -10.49 12.50
C THR A 42 5.03 -10.10 11.14
N PRO A 43 3.69 -10.23 10.96
CA PRO A 43 3.06 -9.85 9.69
C PRO A 43 3.04 -8.33 9.53
N VAL A 44 3.36 -7.88 8.31
CA VAL A 44 3.32 -6.49 7.89
C VAL A 44 2.63 -6.36 6.53
N ALA A 45 2.13 -5.19 6.22
CA ALA A 45 1.67 -4.83 4.88
C ALA A 45 2.74 -3.98 4.19
N ILE A 46 3.13 -4.36 2.98
CA ILE A 46 4.13 -3.61 2.21
C ILE A 46 3.47 -3.06 0.95
N LYS A 47 3.49 -1.75 0.80
CA LYS A 47 2.99 -1.05 -0.39
C LYS A 47 4.16 -0.70 -1.30
N GLU A 48 4.13 -1.22 -2.51
CA GLU A 48 5.11 -0.98 -3.57
C GLU A 48 4.60 0.10 -4.51
N TYR A 49 5.40 1.14 -4.75
CA TYR A 49 5.12 2.12 -5.80
C TYR A 49 5.43 1.51 -7.18
N LEU A 50 4.42 1.28 -8.00
CA LEU A 50 4.58 0.70 -9.32
C LEU A 50 3.41 1.10 -10.24
N PRO A 51 3.37 2.37 -10.71
CA PRO A 51 2.30 2.83 -11.58
C PRO A 51 2.37 2.14 -12.94
N ASN A 52 1.33 1.41 -13.32
CA ASN A 52 1.27 0.63 -14.55
C ASN A 52 1.28 1.48 -15.83
N SER A 53 1.00 2.77 -15.71
CA SER A 53 1.10 3.72 -16.84
C SER A 53 2.55 4.17 -17.13
N LEU A 54 3.48 3.97 -16.19
CA LEU A 54 4.86 4.47 -16.29
C LEU A 54 5.90 3.35 -16.25
N ALA A 55 5.58 2.23 -15.64
CA ALA A 55 6.49 1.12 -15.40
C ALA A 55 5.79 -0.22 -15.62
N LEU A 56 6.52 -1.17 -16.17
CA LEU A 56 6.02 -2.53 -16.40
C LEU A 56 6.98 -3.56 -15.82
N ARG A 57 6.48 -4.38 -14.91
CA ARG A 57 7.21 -5.56 -14.45
C ARG A 57 6.61 -6.81 -15.06
N SER A 58 7.48 -7.59 -15.71
CA SER A 58 7.13 -8.86 -16.35
C SER A 58 7.32 -10.04 -15.40
N GLU A 59 6.74 -11.16 -15.76
CA GLU A 59 6.90 -12.41 -15.01
C GLU A 59 8.38 -12.82 -14.97
N GLY A 60 8.86 -13.19 -13.78
CA GLY A 60 10.24 -13.58 -13.54
C GLY A 60 11.20 -12.43 -13.26
N ASP A 61 10.78 -11.19 -13.47
CA ASP A 61 11.60 -10.01 -13.21
C ASP A 61 11.26 -9.38 -11.86
N ALA A 62 12.29 -8.98 -11.11
CA ALA A 62 12.11 -8.14 -9.91
C ALA A 62 12.11 -6.65 -10.27
N LEU A 63 12.88 -6.27 -11.26
CA LEU A 63 13.04 -4.89 -11.73
C LEU A 63 11.96 -4.52 -12.76
N PRO A 64 11.30 -3.37 -12.59
CA PRO A 64 10.40 -2.86 -13.62
C PRO A 64 11.18 -2.26 -14.79
N SER A 65 10.60 -2.37 -15.98
CA SER A 65 11.04 -1.65 -17.17
C SER A 65 10.31 -0.31 -17.26
N ILE A 66 11.06 0.77 -17.46
CA ILE A 66 10.53 2.14 -17.55
C ILE A 66 11.03 2.75 -18.85
N ALA A 67 10.10 3.20 -19.71
CA ALA A 67 10.45 3.90 -20.93
C ALA A 67 11.19 5.22 -20.61
N GLU A 68 12.17 5.59 -21.43
CA GLU A 68 13.03 6.75 -21.20
C GLU A 68 12.21 8.03 -20.98
N GLU A 69 11.15 8.23 -21.76
CA GLU A 69 10.26 9.37 -21.62
C GLU A 69 9.49 9.41 -20.28
N ASN A 70 9.34 8.29 -19.61
CA ASN A 70 8.60 8.17 -18.35
C ASN A 70 9.50 8.24 -17.09
N VAL A 71 10.82 8.16 -17.23
CA VAL A 71 11.77 8.08 -16.12
C VAL A 71 11.63 9.28 -15.17
N ALA A 72 11.54 10.49 -15.71
CA ALA A 72 11.44 11.71 -14.89
C ALA A 72 10.13 11.73 -14.09
N THR A 73 9.01 11.38 -14.72
CA THR A 73 7.70 11.31 -14.08
C THR A 73 7.64 10.21 -13.01
N PHE A 74 8.22 9.04 -13.30
CA PHE A 74 8.31 7.93 -12.36
C PHE A 74 9.13 8.32 -11.11
N ARG A 75 10.29 8.96 -11.30
CA ARG A 75 11.14 9.44 -10.19
C ARG A 75 10.45 10.51 -9.34
N TYR A 76 9.71 11.39 -9.97
CA TYR A 76 8.91 12.39 -9.25
C TYR A 76 7.84 11.72 -8.39
N GLY A 77 7.12 10.75 -8.94
CA GLY A 77 6.12 9.97 -8.18
C GLY A 77 6.74 9.17 -7.04
N MET A 78 7.92 8.58 -7.21
CA MET A 78 8.66 7.93 -6.13
C MET A 78 8.95 8.91 -4.98
N LYS A 79 9.36 10.13 -5.31
CA LYS A 79 9.62 11.17 -4.31
C LYS A 79 8.35 11.51 -3.54
N CYS A 80 7.23 11.74 -4.23
CA CYS A 80 5.95 12.03 -3.61
C CYS A 80 5.50 10.90 -2.69
N PHE A 81 5.62 9.66 -3.13
CA PHE A 81 5.29 8.47 -2.35
C PHE A 81 6.14 8.37 -1.07
N PHE A 82 7.43 8.66 -1.18
CA PHE A 82 8.35 8.66 -0.04
C PHE A 82 8.01 9.77 0.95
N GLU A 83 7.70 10.97 0.48
CA GLU A 83 7.31 12.10 1.33
C GLU A 83 5.99 11.85 2.04
N GLU A 84 5.01 11.23 1.37
CA GLU A 84 3.76 10.77 1.98
C GLU A 84 4.04 9.77 3.11
N GLY A 85 4.88 8.78 2.86
CA GLY A 85 5.29 7.81 3.88
C GLY A 85 5.96 8.46 5.08
N ARG A 86 6.84 9.43 4.85
CA ARG A 86 7.48 10.20 5.93
C ARG A 86 6.47 10.98 6.78
N ALA A 87 5.49 11.59 6.15
CA ALA A 87 4.43 12.32 6.84
C ALA A 87 3.59 11.38 7.70
N LEU A 88 3.16 10.25 7.14
CA LEU A 88 2.39 9.23 7.84
C LEU A 88 3.17 8.57 8.99
N ALA A 89 4.49 8.37 8.83
CA ALA A 89 5.33 7.78 9.87
C ALA A 89 5.40 8.59 11.16
N LYS A 90 5.12 9.90 11.09
CA LYS A 90 5.08 10.79 12.25
C LYS A 90 3.77 10.72 13.02
N ILE A 91 2.75 10.10 12.45
CA ILE A 91 1.42 10.03 13.04
C ILE A 91 1.29 8.74 13.86
N SER A 92 0.98 8.88 15.15
CA SER A 92 0.61 7.77 16.01
C SER A 92 -0.81 8.00 16.51
N HIS A 93 -1.75 7.28 15.92
CA HIS A 93 -3.17 7.41 16.24
C HIS A 93 -3.89 6.06 16.02
N PRO A 94 -4.80 5.64 16.92
CA PRO A 94 -5.44 4.33 16.82
C PRO A 94 -6.30 4.13 15.56
N ASN A 95 -6.73 5.20 14.91
CA ASN A 95 -7.56 5.17 13.70
C ASN A 95 -6.78 5.49 12.42
N VAL A 96 -5.45 5.56 12.49
CA VAL A 96 -4.56 5.76 11.36
C VAL A 96 -3.56 4.62 11.30
N VAL A 97 -3.41 3.99 10.14
CA VAL A 97 -2.44 2.91 9.96
C VAL A 97 -1.02 3.41 10.26
N GLN A 98 -0.28 2.64 11.06
CA GLN A 98 1.10 2.99 11.43
C GLN A 98 2.06 2.59 10.32
N VAL A 99 2.85 3.55 9.84
CA VAL A 99 4.00 3.31 8.97
C VAL A 99 5.19 2.91 9.84
N LEU A 100 5.78 1.75 9.56
CA LEU A 100 6.88 1.16 10.34
C LEU A 100 8.23 1.45 9.71
N ASN A 101 8.30 1.42 8.39
CA ASN A 101 9.53 1.54 7.64
C ASN A 101 9.24 1.94 6.19
N PHE A 102 10.22 2.46 5.50
CA PHE A 102 10.22 2.60 4.04
C PHE A 102 11.65 2.53 3.52
N PHE A 103 11.82 1.98 2.34
CA PHE A 103 13.12 1.75 1.74
C PHE A 103 13.05 1.74 0.22
N ARG A 104 14.21 1.77 -0.43
CA ARG A 104 14.36 1.64 -1.87
C ARG A 104 14.90 0.26 -2.19
N ALA A 105 14.27 -0.41 -3.13
CA ALA A 105 14.72 -1.67 -3.73
C ALA A 105 14.09 -1.81 -5.12
N ASN A 106 14.65 -2.69 -5.96
CA ASN A 106 14.10 -2.98 -7.30
C ASN A 106 13.81 -1.72 -8.13
N GLU A 107 14.65 -0.69 -7.99
CA GLU A 107 14.52 0.62 -8.66
C GLU A 107 13.19 1.35 -8.37
N THR A 108 12.50 0.98 -7.30
CA THR A 108 11.30 1.64 -6.80
C THR A 108 11.37 1.85 -5.28
N VAL A 109 10.26 2.19 -4.65
CA VAL A 109 10.15 2.45 -3.22
C VAL A 109 9.03 1.64 -2.60
N TYR A 110 9.25 1.27 -1.35
CA TYR A 110 8.34 0.44 -0.56
C TYR A 110 8.02 1.13 0.76
N MET A 111 6.77 1.06 1.17
CA MET A 111 6.29 1.53 2.47
C MET A 111 5.79 0.34 3.27
N VAL A 112 6.38 0.11 4.44
CA VAL A 112 6.00 -0.96 5.36
C VAL A 112 5.05 -0.40 6.40
N MET A 113 3.90 -1.03 6.55
CA MET A 113 2.84 -0.62 7.46
C MET A 113 2.48 -1.77 8.38
N GLN A 114 1.95 -1.44 9.54
CA GLN A 114 1.30 -2.40 10.40
C GLN A 114 0.19 -3.13 9.63
N TYR A 115 0.17 -4.46 9.73
CA TYR A 115 -0.88 -5.26 9.10
C TYR A 115 -2.11 -5.32 9.97
N GLU A 116 -3.23 -4.87 9.44
CA GLU A 116 -4.52 -4.94 10.10
C GLU A 116 -5.35 -6.09 9.51
N ARG A 117 -5.67 -7.07 10.34
CA ARG A 117 -6.58 -8.15 9.95
C ARG A 117 -8.01 -7.63 9.92
N GLY A 118 -8.72 -7.98 8.89
CA GLY A 118 -10.12 -7.57 8.74
C GLY A 118 -10.54 -7.58 7.29
N ARG A 119 -11.57 -6.82 7.03
CA ARG A 119 -12.12 -6.62 5.69
C ARG A 119 -12.30 -5.12 5.43
N THR A 120 -12.36 -4.75 4.18
CA THR A 120 -12.67 -3.38 3.79
C THR A 120 -14.11 -3.02 4.18
N LEU A 121 -14.37 -1.73 4.32
CA LEU A 121 -15.75 -1.26 4.57
C LEU A 121 -16.71 -1.69 3.47
N GLN A 122 -16.24 -1.68 2.21
CA GLN A 122 -17.01 -2.14 1.06
C GLN A 122 -17.42 -3.61 1.19
N GLU A 123 -16.47 -4.49 1.50
CA GLU A 123 -16.74 -5.93 1.74
C GLU A 123 -17.71 -6.13 2.89
N HIS A 124 -17.55 -5.36 3.96
CA HIS A 124 -18.45 -5.42 5.11
C HIS A 124 -19.88 -5.03 4.73
N ILE A 125 -20.04 -3.93 4.00
CA ILE A 125 -21.35 -3.47 3.52
C ILE A 125 -22.00 -4.51 2.60
N GLN A 126 -21.24 -5.07 1.68
CA GLN A 126 -21.75 -6.10 0.76
C GLN A 126 -22.19 -7.37 1.49
N LYS A 127 -21.43 -7.80 2.48
CA LYS A 127 -21.74 -9.00 3.28
C LYS A 127 -22.98 -8.80 4.17
N HIS A 128 -23.21 -7.58 4.67
CA HIS A 128 -24.31 -7.24 5.58
C HIS A 128 -25.36 -6.34 4.90
N LYS A 129 -25.57 -6.53 3.61
CA LYS A 129 -26.50 -5.73 2.82
C LYS A 129 -27.92 -5.76 3.42
N GLY A 130 -28.45 -4.58 3.74
CA GLY A 130 -29.75 -4.45 4.41
C GLY A 130 -29.74 -4.58 5.93
N GLU A 131 -28.61 -4.91 6.55
CA GLU A 131 -28.46 -5.09 8.01
C GLU A 131 -27.58 -4.00 8.66
N ILE A 132 -27.11 -3.03 7.89
CA ILE A 132 -26.26 -1.93 8.39
C ILE A 132 -27.11 -0.99 9.25
N ARG A 133 -26.77 -0.92 10.54
CA ARG A 133 -27.47 -0.04 11.50
C ARG A 133 -26.83 1.36 11.51
N GLU A 134 -27.64 2.37 11.84
CA GLU A 134 -27.16 3.74 12.01
C GLU A 134 -26.04 3.85 13.06
N SER A 135 -26.13 3.09 14.16
CA SER A 135 -25.11 3.05 15.21
C SER A 135 -23.73 2.61 14.66
N PHE A 136 -23.70 1.66 13.75
CA PHE A 136 -22.47 1.23 13.08
C PHE A 136 -21.89 2.37 12.23
N ILE A 137 -22.71 3.03 11.43
CA ILE A 137 -22.29 4.16 10.58
C ILE A 137 -21.71 5.28 11.45
N ARG A 138 -22.38 5.67 12.53
CA ARG A 138 -21.90 6.70 13.45
C ARG A 138 -20.56 6.33 14.08
N THR A 139 -20.40 5.09 14.52
CA THR A 139 -19.15 4.62 15.13
C THR A 139 -17.99 4.64 14.12
N VAL A 140 -18.20 4.14 12.91
CA VAL A 140 -17.16 4.11 11.86
C VAL A 140 -16.75 5.53 11.47
N PHE A 141 -17.72 6.41 11.20
CA PHE A 141 -17.43 7.79 10.78
C PHE A 141 -16.81 8.63 11.91
N ALA A 142 -17.20 8.42 13.15
CA ALA A 142 -16.58 9.10 14.29
C ALA A 142 -15.07 8.75 14.39
N ARG A 143 -14.73 7.48 14.24
CA ARG A 143 -13.34 7.02 14.25
C ARG A 143 -12.56 7.52 13.03
N LEU A 144 -13.18 7.46 11.84
CA LEU A 144 -12.58 7.97 10.61
C LEU A 144 -12.28 9.47 10.72
N LEU A 145 -13.23 10.28 11.19
CA LEU A 145 -13.06 11.72 11.35
C LEU A 145 -12.00 12.07 12.41
N ASN A 146 -11.91 11.30 13.49
CA ASN A 146 -10.87 11.49 14.50
C ASN A 146 -9.47 11.20 13.91
N GLY A 147 -9.31 10.14 13.13
CA GLY A 147 -8.06 9.85 12.42
C GLY A 147 -7.73 10.93 11.41
N LEU A 148 -8.70 11.38 10.63
CA LEU A 148 -8.52 12.43 9.63
C LEU A 148 -8.13 13.76 10.27
N ARG A 149 -8.72 14.11 11.42
CA ARG A 149 -8.33 15.30 12.18
C ARG A 149 -6.86 15.26 12.58
N GLU A 150 -6.38 14.10 13.06
CA GLU A 150 -4.97 13.91 13.40
C GLU A 150 -4.06 14.09 12.18
N VAL A 151 -4.42 13.52 11.03
CA VAL A 151 -3.67 13.70 9.78
C VAL A 151 -3.61 15.19 9.40
N HIS A 152 -4.69 15.94 9.56
CA HIS A 152 -4.74 17.37 9.23
C HIS A 152 -3.88 18.24 10.16
N THR A 153 -3.55 17.80 11.37
CA THR A 153 -2.66 18.54 12.28
C THR A 153 -1.19 18.41 11.89
N HIS A 154 -0.82 17.42 11.09
CA HIS A 154 0.54 17.13 10.63
C HIS A 154 0.78 17.62 9.19
N LYS A 155 0.51 18.89 8.92
CA LYS A 155 0.76 19.51 7.61
C LYS A 155 2.24 19.78 7.37
#